data_d75ad2b33bc82f2fb35bf581ceb80a3c
#
_entry.id   d75ad2b33bc82f2fb35bf581ceb80a3c
#
_cell.length_a   1.000
_cell.length_b   1.000
_cell.length_c   1.000
_cell.angle_alpha   90.00
_cell.angle_beta   90.00
_cell.angle_gamma   90.00
#
_symmetry.space_group_name_H-M   'P 1'
#
loop_
_entity.id
_entity.type
_entity.pdbx_description
1 polymer ?
#
loop_
_entity_poly.entity_id
_entity_poly.type
_entity_poly.pdbx_seq_one_letter_code
_entity_poly.pdbx_strand_id
1 'polypeptide(L)'
;MTKKASLASALLCCFIWGTTFIAQDTGMDNIGPYTFNGVRFMVGFFALLPIFLLIEKKNFTSEFNKDKKKFVYLSFSIGIFLFLGTALQQVALLYTDIANAAFFTIFYVPMVPFIVLFLFKKKVHWSVYPSVVLCVIGGYLLTNFYDATVRKGDMLVIFCAFFWALHIIFIGELVKSFELPITVGLVQTFIVSVLSLLISLYVEEINIQKILSEKYEILYAGVLSGGFAFVLQIYAQKNINPAPAAIIYSLEGVFAAIAAWLILSQVLNINNILGLSLIHISEPTRLLSISYAGVCVEKKKGGGGG
;
A
#
# COMPACT_ATOMS: atom_id res chain seq x y z
N MET A 1 -3.51 20.39 0.36
CA MET A 1 -2.15 19.81 0.47
C MET A 1 -1.37 20.08 -0.81
N THR A 2 -0.07 20.39 -0.75
CA THR A 2 0.77 20.60 -1.94
C THR A 2 1.19 19.28 -2.57
N LYS A 3 1.54 19.27 -3.88
CA LYS A 3 2.08 18.07 -4.55
C LYS A 3 3.33 17.52 -3.87
N LYS A 4 4.21 18.40 -3.35
CA LYS A 4 5.41 17.99 -2.60
C LYS A 4 5.04 17.24 -1.31
N ALA A 5 4.04 17.74 -0.58
CA ALA A 5 3.56 17.07 0.63
C ALA A 5 2.91 15.71 0.33
N SER A 6 2.18 15.58 -0.79
CA SER A 6 1.62 14.29 -1.22
C SER A 6 2.72 13.28 -1.57
N LEU A 7 3.78 13.71 -2.24
CA LEU A 7 4.92 12.85 -2.54
C LEU A 7 5.65 12.44 -1.25
N ALA A 8 5.91 13.37 -0.34
CA ALA A 8 6.52 13.05 0.96
C ALA A 8 5.68 12.06 1.76
N SER A 9 4.34 12.21 1.75
CA SER A 9 3.42 11.25 2.38
C SER A 9 3.51 9.86 1.75
N ALA A 10 3.59 9.77 0.41
CA ALA A 10 3.74 8.51 -0.29
C ALA A 10 5.08 7.83 0.04
N LEU A 11 6.18 8.56 0.05
CA LEU A 11 7.52 8.03 0.37
C LEU A 11 7.61 7.56 1.83
N LEU A 12 7.05 8.34 2.77
CA LEU A 12 6.99 7.93 4.17
C LEU A 12 6.13 6.67 4.36
N CYS A 13 5.03 6.58 3.64
CA CYS A 13 4.17 5.39 3.60
C CYS A 13 4.96 4.15 3.13
N CYS A 14 5.71 4.25 2.02
CA CYS A 14 6.57 3.18 1.50
C CYS A 14 7.64 2.75 2.50
N PHE A 15 8.29 3.71 3.16
CA PHE A 15 9.28 3.42 4.20
C PHE A 15 8.69 2.62 5.36
N ILE A 16 7.53 3.05 5.86
CA ILE A 16 6.84 2.35 6.96
C ILE A 16 6.44 0.93 6.51
N TRP A 17 5.85 0.78 5.34
CA TRP A 17 5.41 -0.53 4.86
C TRP A 17 6.59 -1.47 4.59
N GLY A 18 7.67 -0.99 3.96
CA GLY A 18 8.86 -1.79 3.70
C GLY A 18 9.48 -2.35 4.98
N THR A 19 9.62 -1.51 6.02
CA THR A 19 10.15 -1.96 7.31
C THR A 19 9.15 -2.85 8.08
N THR A 20 7.85 -2.74 7.79
CA THR A 20 6.81 -3.54 8.45
C THR A 20 6.82 -5.01 8.02
N PHE A 21 7.37 -5.35 6.85
CA PHE A 21 7.47 -6.75 6.43
C PHE A 21 8.19 -7.63 7.46
N ILE A 22 9.25 -7.08 8.10
CA ILE A 22 9.96 -7.80 9.17
C ILE A 22 9.03 -8.04 10.36
N ALA A 23 8.35 -7.00 10.83
CA ALA A 23 7.42 -7.13 11.96
C ALA A 23 6.21 -8.02 11.64
N GLN A 24 5.82 -8.16 10.37
CA GLN A 24 4.76 -9.08 9.95
C GLN A 24 5.22 -10.54 9.98
N ASP A 25 6.46 -10.79 9.66
CA ASP A 25 7.07 -12.13 9.68
C ASP A 25 7.32 -12.57 11.13
N THR A 26 8.14 -11.82 11.86
CA THR A 26 8.51 -12.15 13.25
C THR A 26 7.33 -12.13 14.21
N GLY A 27 6.35 -11.24 13.98
CA GLY A 27 5.13 -11.15 14.81
C GLY A 27 4.18 -12.34 14.69
N MET A 28 4.49 -13.32 13.84
CA MET A 28 3.74 -14.58 13.73
C MET A 28 4.46 -15.78 14.36
N ASP A 29 5.56 -15.58 15.08
CA ASP A 29 6.32 -16.69 15.69
C ASP A 29 5.47 -17.48 16.69
N ASN A 30 4.56 -16.82 17.41
CA ASN A 30 3.75 -17.44 18.47
C ASN A 30 2.25 -17.37 18.24
N ILE A 31 1.77 -16.60 17.24
CA ILE A 31 0.34 -16.40 16.93
C ILE A 31 0.08 -16.58 15.44
N GLY A 32 -1.16 -16.91 15.11
CA GLY A 32 -1.55 -17.09 13.71
C GLY A 32 -1.71 -15.78 12.93
N PRO A 33 -1.72 -15.86 11.58
CA PRO A 33 -1.77 -14.71 10.69
C PRO A 33 -3.02 -13.85 10.86
N TYR A 34 -4.16 -14.45 11.12
CA TYR A 34 -5.42 -13.71 11.33
C TYR A 34 -5.45 -13.03 12.70
N THR A 35 -4.92 -13.68 13.75
CA THR A 35 -4.77 -13.07 15.08
C THR A 35 -3.85 -11.86 15.00
N PHE A 36 -2.66 -12.03 14.41
CA PHE A 36 -1.72 -10.92 14.22
C PHE A 36 -2.36 -9.77 13.44
N ASN A 37 -2.96 -10.08 12.28
CA ASN A 37 -3.59 -9.07 11.42
C ASN A 37 -4.74 -8.36 12.16
N GLY A 38 -5.60 -9.10 12.85
CA GLY A 38 -6.74 -8.54 13.57
C GLY A 38 -6.32 -7.62 14.72
N VAL A 39 -5.35 -8.05 15.53
CA VAL A 39 -4.89 -7.27 16.70
C VAL A 39 -4.12 -6.04 16.26
N ARG A 40 -3.19 -6.14 15.27
CA ARG A 40 -2.46 -4.95 14.80
C ARG A 40 -3.37 -3.89 14.21
N PHE A 41 -4.40 -4.27 13.43
CA PHE A 41 -5.36 -3.31 12.89
C PHE A 41 -6.30 -2.75 13.95
N MET A 42 -6.62 -3.49 15.02
CA MET A 42 -7.32 -2.94 16.20
C MET A 42 -6.48 -1.86 16.90
N VAL A 43 -5.18 -2.11 17.08
CA VAL A 43 -4.24 -1.11 17.61
C VAL A 43 -4.20 0.12 16.70
N GLY A 44 -4.14 -0.07 15.38
CA GLY A 44 -4.18 1.02 14.40
C GLY A 44 -5.47 1.84 14.49
N PHE A 45 -6.62 1.19 14.65
CA PHE A 45 -7.90 1.86 14.85
C PHE A 45 -7.89 2.75 16.11
N PHE A 46 -7.44 2.22 17.25
CA PHE A 46 -7.36 3.01 18.48
C PHE A 46 -6.32 4.13 18.42
N ALA A 47 -5.24 3.96 17.65
CA ALA A 47 -4.26 5.03 17.42
C ALA A 47 -4.84 6.18 16.58
N LEU A 48 -5.71 5.88 15.61
CA LEU A 48 -6.34 6.89 14.75
C LEU A 48 -7.54 7.58 15.40
N LEU A 49 -8.22 6.92 16.34
CA LEU A 49 -9.46 7.43 16.93
C LEU A 49 -9.30 8.81 17.59
N PRO A 50 -8.31 9.08 18.45
CA PRO A 50 -8.10 10.41 19.02
C PRO A 50 -7.80 11.46 17.94
N ILE A 51 -7.09 11.11 16.88
CA ILE A 51 -6.76 12.02 15.79
C ILE A 51 -8.03 12.41 15.02
N PHE A 52 -8.91 11.46 14.76
CA PHE A 52 -10.23 11.74 14.18
C PHE A 52 -11.05 12.70 15.06
N LEU A 53 -11.12 12.43 16.35
CA LEU A 53 -11.88 13.27 17.29
C LEU A 53 -11.38 14.72 17.33
N LEU A 54 -10.07 14.92 17.20
CA LEU A 54 -9.43 16.24 17.23
C LEU A 54 -9.52 16.98 15.88
N ILE A 55 -9.35 16.27 14.76
CA ILE A 55 -9.14 16.89 13.45
C ILE A 55 -10.37 16.82 12.55
N GLU A 56 -10.99 15.64 12.36
CA GLU A 56 -12.02 15.43 11.33
C GLU A 56 -13.45 15.46 11.86
N LYS A 57 -13.67 15.21 13.14
CA LYS A 57 -15.02 15.13 13.73
C LYS A 57 -15.88 16.35 13.38
N LYS A 58 -15.30 17.55 13.38
CA LYS A 58 -16.02 18.79 13.07
C LYS A 58 -16.58 18.85 11.65
N ASN A 59 -15.83 18.29 10.69
CA ASN A 59 -16.17 18.32 9.27
C ASN A 59 -16.88 17.04 8.82
N PHE A 60 -16.91 16.01 9.66
CA PHE A 60 -17.46 14.69 9.30
C PHE A 60 -18.89 14.77 8.79
N THR A 61 -19.79 15.42 9.54
CA THR A 61 -21.21 15.47 9.19
C THR A 61 -21.46 16.19 7.85
N SER A 62 -20.73 17.28 7.57
CA SER A 62 -20.87 18.03 6.32
C SER A 62 -20.34 17.23 5.13
N GLU A 63 -19.16 16.62 5.25
CA GLU A 63 -18.57 15.79 4.20
C GLU A 63 -19.39 14.52 3.93
N PHE A 64 -19.79 13.81 4.99
CA PHE A 64 -20.60 12.60 4.88
C PHE A 64 -21.96 12.85 4.22
N ASN A 65 -22.59 14.01 4.51
CA ASN A 65 -23.89 14.37 3.95
C ASN A 65 -23.84 14.76 2.46
N LYS A 66 -22.66 14.98 1.87
CA LYS A 66 -22.54 15.27 0.42
C LYS A 66 -23.10 14.13 -0.43
N ASP A 67 -22.74 12.89 -0.10
CA ASP A 67 -23.28 11.68 -0.72
C ASP A 67 -23.02 10.47 0.20
N LYS A 68 -23.95 10.24 1.12
CA LYS A 68 -23.86 9.14 2.12
C LYS A 68 -23.68 7.77 1.49
N LYS A 69 -24.46 7.48 0.43
CA LYS A 69 -24.44 6.16 -0.23
C LYS A 69 -23.07 5.90 -0.86
N LYS A 70 -22.55 6.90 -1.58
CA LYS A 70 -21.25 6.81 -2.22
C LYS A 70 -20.12 6.70 -1.20
N PHE A 71 -20.17 7.49 -0.11
CA PHE A 71 -19.17 7.43 0.96
C PHE A 71 -19.14 6.05 1.61
N VAL A 72 -20.29 5.51 2.02
CA VAL A 72 -20.38 4.18 2.65
C VAL A 72 -19.91 3.10 1.69
N TYR A 73 -20.38 3.13 0.44
CA TYR A 73 -19.96 2.16 -0.59
C TYR A 73 -18.44 2.15 -0.80
N LEU A 74 -17.84 3.33 -1.02
CA LEU A 74 -16.39 3.41 -1.28
C LEU A 74 -15.58 3.03 -0.04
N SER A 75 -15.93 3.56 1.15
CA SER A 75 -15.19 3.27 2.38
C SER A 75 -15.28 1.79 2.78
N PHE A 76 -16.45 1.18 2.63
CA PHE A 76 -16.63 -0.24 2.88
C PHE A 76 -15.84 -1.09 1.88
N SER A 77 -15.91 -0.78 0.59
CA SER A 77 -15.13 -1.48 -0.46
C SER A 77 -13.64 -1.38 -0.21
N ILE A 78 -13.12 -0.18 0.15
CA ILE A 78 -11.72 0.03 0.52
C ILE A 78 -11.33 -0.87 1.70
N GLY A 79 -12.18 -0.95 2.74
CA GLY A 79 -11.94 -1.81 3.90
C GLY A 79 -11.91 -3.30 3.55
N ILE A 80 -12.81 -3.77 2.68
CA ILE A 80 -12.84 -5.16 2.21
C ILE A 80 -11.61 -5.49 1.35
N PHE A 81 -11.23 -4.62 0.42
CA PHE A 81 -10.03 -4.84 -0.40
C PHE A 81 -8.77 -4.83 0.45
N LEU A 82 -8.67 -3.93 1.44
CA LEU A 82 -7.59 -3.94 2.40
C LEU A 82 -7.55 -5.24 3.21
N PHE A 83 -8.69 -5.72 3.70
CA PHE A 83 -8.78 -6.99 4.41
C PHE A 83 -8.28 -8.16 3.56
N LEU A 84 -8.80 -8.30 2.33
CA LEU A 84 -8.41 -9.38 1.45
C LEU A 84 -6.91 -9.30 1.07
N GLY A 85 -6.41 -8.08 0.79
CA GLY A 85 -4.99 -7.86 0.54
C GLY A 85 -4.12 -8.26 1.72
N THR A 86 -4.39 -7.72 2.91
CA THR A 86 -3.57 -7.96 4.10
C THR A 86 -3.69 -9.40 4.62
N ALA A 87 -4.89 -10.00 4.60
CA ALA A 87 -5.09 -11.37 5.06
C ALA A 87 -4.36 -12.38 4.15
N LEU A 88 -4.49 -12.25 2.83
CA LEU A 88 -3.79 -13.12 1.88
C LEU A 88 -2.28 -12.95 1.99
N GLN A 89 -1.77 -11.72 2.12
CA GLN A 89 -0.35 -11.46 2.30
C GLN A 89 0.17 -12.06 3.61
N GLN A 90 -0.56 -11.90 4.70
CA GLN A 90 -0.17 -12.42 5.99
C GLN A 90 -0.11 -13.95 6.02
N VAL A 91 -1.13 -14.61 5.41
CA VAL A 91 -1.12 -16.07 5.25
C VAL A 91 0.00 -16.53 4.30
N ALA A 92 0.28 -15.75 3.25
CA ALA A 92 1.32 -16.09 2.28
C ALA A 92 2.72 -16.14 2.90
N LEU A 93 3.03 -15.26 3.87
CA LEU A 93 4.31 -15.24 4.58
C LEU A 93 4.61 -16.56 5.33
N LEU A 94 3.60 -17.38 5.63
CA LEU A 94 3.83 -18.74 6.16
C LEU A 94 4.39 -19.71 5.13
N TYR A 95 4.32 -19.40 3.84
CA TYR A 95 4.63 -20.31 2.73
C TYR A 95 5.62 -19.73 1.70
N THR A 96 6.12 -18.51 1.91
CA THR A 96 7.12 -17.87 1.05
C THR A 96 8.01 -16.94 1.86
N ASP A 97 9.18 -16.61 1.31
CA ASP A 97 10.12 -15.71 1.96
C ASP A 97 9.67 -14.24 1.82
N ILE A 98 10.09 -13.39 2.76
CA ILE A 98 9.79 -11.94 2.77
C ILE A 98 10.14 -11.28 1.42
N ALA A 99 11.32 -11.61 0.85
CA ALA A 99 11.78 -11.05 -0.42
C ALA A 99 10.83 -11.41 -1.58
N ASN A 100 10.38 -12.68 -1.64
CA ASN A 100 9.41 -13.13 -2.64
C ASN A 100 8.04 -12.47 -2.42
N ALA A 101 7.56 -12.40 -1.17
CA ALA A 101 6.32 -11.72 -0.85
C ALA A 101 6.36 -10.25 -1.28
N ALA A 102 7.44 -9.53 -0.98
CA ALA A 102 7.61 -8.15 -1.40
C ALA A 102 7.63 -8.01 -2.94
N PHE A 103 8.32 -8.93 -3.66
CA PHE A 103 8.33 -8.93 -5.12
C PHE A 103 6.95 -9.17 -5.73
N PHE A 104 6.29 -10.26 -5.35
CA PHE A 104 4.98 -10.57 -5.94
C PHE A 104 3.91 -9.55 -5.58
N THR A 105 4.04 -8.86 -4.45
CA THR A 105 3.17 -7.71 -4.12
C THR A 105 3.29 -6.61 -5.18
N ILE A 106 4.48 -6.34 -5.74
CA ILE A 106 4.70 -5.31 -6.79
C ILE A 106 3.84 -5.57 -8.04
N PHE A 107 3.30 -6.77 -8.24
CA PHE A 107 2.38 -7.04 -9.36
C PHE A 107 1.13 -6.16 -9.36
N TYR A 108 0.76 -5.52 -8.24
CA TYR A 108 -0.28 -4.49 -8.28
C TYR A 108 0.07 -3.32 -9.21
N VAL A 109 1.36 -3.04 -9.42
CA VAL A 109 1.82 -1.92 -10.27
C VAL A 109 1.34 -2.03 -11.71
N PRO A 110 1.54 -3.14 -12.44
CA PRO A 110 0.90 -3.33 -13.74
C PRO A 110 -0.62 -3.48 -13.68
N MET A 111 -1.17 -4.10 -12.62
CA MET A 111 -2.61 -4.32 -12.51
C MET A 111 -3.39 -3.01 -12.41
N VAL A 112 -2.90 -2.00 -11.68
CA VAL A 112 -3.60 -0.71 -11.51
C VAL A 112 -3.89 -0.03 -12.85
N PRO A 113 -2.92 0.26 -13.76
CA PRO A 113 -3.23 0.89 -15.02
C PRO A 113 -4.14 0.04 -15.93
N PHE A 114 -4.00 -1.30 -15.90
CA PHE A 114 -4.91 -2.19 -16.64
C PHE A 114 -6.34 -2.10 -16.12
N ILE A 115 -6.55 -2.18 -14.82
CA ILE A 115 -7.87 -2.07 -14.20
C ILE A 115 -8.49 -0.68 -14.48
N VAL A 116 -7.70 0.40 -14.36
CA VAL A 116 -8.16 1.76 -14.65
C VAL A 116 -8.58 1.91 -16.10
N LEU A 117 -7.81 1.34 -17.04
CA LEU A 117 -8.10 1.41 -18.47
C LEU A 117 -9.34 0.58 -18.85
N PHE A 118 -9.41 -0.69 -18.43
CA PHE A 118 -10.42 -1.63 -18.90
C PHE A 118 -11.73 -1.56 -18.12
N LEU A 119 -11.68 -1.48 -16.77
CA LEU A 119 -12.88 -1.46 -15.94
C LEU A 119 -13.44 -0.04 -15.75
N PHE A 120 -12.58 0.94 -15.53
CA PHE A 120 -13.02 2.33 -15.33
C PHE A 120 -13.03 3.15 -16.63
N LYS A 121 -12.56 2.59 -17.75
CA LYS A 121 -12.50 3.26 -19.07
C LYS A 121 -11.81 4.63 -19.02
N LYS A 122 -10.86 4.82 -18.10
CA LYS A 122 -10.09 6.05 -17.94
C LYS A 122 -8.74 5.92 -18.62
N LYS A 123 -8.31 6.95 -19.35
CA LYS A 123 -7.01 6.97 -20.01
C LYS A 123 -5.89 7.08 -18.98
N VAL A 124 -4.87 6.26 -19.17
CA VAL A 124 -3.61 6.29 -18.39
C VAL A 124 -2.56 6.99 -19.24
N HIS A 125 -1.76 7.87 -18.62
CA HIS A 125 -0.71 8.58 -19.33
C HIS A 125 0.34 7.59 -19.85
N TRP A 126 0.84 7.77 -21.06
CA TRP A 126 1.74 6.84 -21.74
C TRP A 126 3.05 6.58 -20.95
N SER A 127 3.55 7.58 -20.20
CA SER A 127 4.76 7.45 -19.37
C SER A 127 4.67 6.40 -18.27
N VAL A 128 3.46 5.97 -17.89
CA VAL A 128 3.25 4.94 -16.88
C VAL A 128 3.73 3.57 -17.38
N TYR A 129 3.58 3.27 -18.68
CA TYR A 129 3.92 1.94 -19.21
C TYR A 129 5.41 1.60 -19.11
N PRO A 130 6.35 2.47 -19.56
CA PRO A 130 7.78 2.21 -19.34
C PRO A 130 8.16 2.08 -17.86
N SER A 131 7.57 2.91 -17.00
CA SER A 131 7.80 2.84 -15.54
C SER A 131 7.34 1.50 -14.96
N VAL A 132 6.19 0.99 -15.38
CA VAL A 132 5.69 -0.34 -14.99
C VAL A 132 6.68 -1.44 -15.38
N VAL A 133 7.19 -1.41 -16.62
CA VAL A 133 8.16 -2.41 -17.10
C VAL A 133 9.44 -2.36 -16.26
N LEU A 134 9.99 -1.17 -16.02
CA LEU A 134 11.20 -1.00 -15.19
C LEU A 134 10.98 -1.47 -13.76
N CYS A 135 9.81 -1.18 -13.17
CA CYS A 135 9.45 -1.61 -11.83
C CYS A 135 9.38 -3.13 -11.72
N VAL A 136 8.74 -3.81 -12.67
CA VAL A 136 8.64 -5.29 -12.69
C VAL A 136 10.00 -5.93 -12.88
N ILE A 137 10.84 -5.43 -13.82
CA ILE A 137 12.20 -5.93 -14.03
C ILE A 137 13.05 -5.69 -12.78
N GLY A 138 12.96 -4.51 -12.18
CA GLY A 138 13.68 -4.17 -10.95
C GLY A 138 13.30 -5.08 -9.79
N GLY A 139 11.99 -5.34 -9.61
CA GLY A 139 11.49 -6.28 -8.62
C GLY A 139 12.00 -7.71 -8.87
N TYR A 140 12.00 -8.17 -10.11
CA TYR A 140 12.55 -9.48 -10.49
C TYR A 140 14.05 -9.61 -10.13
N LEU A 141 14.84 -8.59 -10.38
CA LEU A 141 16.26 -8.59 -10.02
C LEU A 141 16.50 -8.50 -8.51
N LEU A 142 15.56 -7.89 -7.77
CA LEU A 142 15.64 -7.74 -6.33
C LEU A 142 15.48 -9.08 -5.60
N THR A 143 14.67 -9.97 -6.14
CA THR A 143 14.51 -11.33 -5.64
C THR A 143 15.49 -12.24 -6.34
N ASN A 144 16.35 -12.94 -5.66
CA ASN A 144 17.29 -13.91 -6.26
C ASN A 144 16.55 -15.11 -6.93
N PHE A 145 15.69 -14.80 -7.90
CA PHE A 145 14.72 -15.71 -8.50
C PHE A 145 15.35 -16.87 -9.32
N TYR A 146 16.67 -16.85 -9.50
CA TYR A 146 17.39 -17.87 -10.29
C TYR A 146 17.29 -19.28 -9.71
N ASP A 147 17.02 -19.42 -8.40
CA ASP A 147 16.87 -20.70 -7.70
C ASP A 147 15.45 -20.93 -7.14
N ALA A 148 14.49 -20.06 -7.43
CA ALA A 148 13.19 -20.10 -6.80
C ALA A 148 12.19 -20.97 -7.56
N THR A 149 11.77 -22.05 -6.96
CA THR A 149 10.51 -22.73 -7.34
C THR A 149 9.33 -21.88 -6.88
N VAL A 150 8.32 -21.67 -7.75
CA VAL A 150 7.08 -20.98 -7.39
C VAL A 150 6.40 -21.74 -6.24
N ARG A 151 6.27 -21.09 -5.09
CA ARG A 151 5.68 -21.68 -3.89
C ARG A 151 4.17 -21.34 -3.79
N LYS A 152 3.45 -22.06 -2.94
CA LYS A 152 2.03 -21.75 -2.68
C LYS A 152 1.83 -20.32 -2.18
N GLY A 153 2.74 -19.82 -1.34
CA GLY A 153 2.71 -18.44 -0.84
C GLY A 153 2.80 -17.40 -1.96
N ASP A 154 3.63 -17.64 -2.98
CA ASP A 154 3.80 -16.72 -4.11
C ASP A 154 2.49 -16.50 -4.88
N MET A 155 1.71 -17.58 -5.09
CA MET A 155 0.39 -17.48 -5.72
C MET A 155 -0.60 -16.68 -4.87
N LEU A 156 -0.56 -16.85 -3.55
CA LEU A 156 -1.39 -16.06 -2.63
C LEU A 156 -1.03 -14.57 -2.69
N VAL A 157 0.27 -14.24 -2.80
CA VAL A 157 0.71 -12.84 -2.94
C VAL A 157 0.29 -12.24 -4.27
N ILE A 158 0.33 -12.98 -5.38
CA ILE A 158 -0.17 -12.49 -6.68
C ILE A 158 -1.67 -12.19 -6.57
N PHE A 159 -2.44 -13.04 -5.89
CA PHE A 159 -3.86 -12.80 -5.62
C PHE A 159 -4.07 -11.57 -4.72
N CYS A 160 -3.24 -11.42 -3.70
CA CYS A 160 -3.24 -10.25 -2.81
C CYS A 160 -2.96 -8.96 -3.60
N ALA A 161 -2.01 -8.97 -4.55
CA ALA A 161 -1.68 -7.83 -5.39
C ALA A 161 -2.89 -7.28 -6.17
N PHE A 162 -3.82 -8.14 -6.59
CA PHE A 162 -5.07 -7.71 -7.22
C PHE A 162 -5.94 -6.88 -6.28
N PHE A 163 -6.07 -7.29 -5.02
CA PHE A 163 -6.85 -6.53 -4.02
C PHE A 163 -6.14 -5.24 -3.62
N TRP A 164 -4.81 -5.22 -3.56
CA TRP A 164 -4.03 -4.00 -3.40
C TRP A 164 -4.26 -3.01 -4.55
N ALA A 165 -4.31 -3.50 -5.79
CA ALA A 165 -4.62 -2.65 -6.94
C ALA A 165 -6.02 -2.04 -6.83
N LEU A 166 -7.04 -2.81 -6.45
CA LEU A 166 -8.40 -2.31 -6.22
C LEU A 166 -8.44 -1.29 -5.07
N HIS A 167 -7.75 -1.57 -3.96
CA HIS A 167 -7.66 -0.66 -2.82
C HIS A 167 -7.10 0.71 -3.24
N ILE A 168 -5.98 0.74 -3.96
CA ILE A 168 -5.37 1.97 -4.48
C ILE A 168 -6.34 2.74 -5.40
N ILE A 169 -7.04 2.04 -6.30
CA ILE A 169 -7.98 2.65 -7.24
C ILE A 169 -9.18 3.26 -6.50
N PHE A 170 -9.77 2.53 -5.55
CA PHE A 170 -10.94 2.99 -4.81
C PHE A 170 -10.61 4.15 -3.87
N ILE A 171 -9.43 4.19 -3.26
CA ILE A 171 -8.94 5.39 -2.55
C ILE A 171 -8.89 6.57 -3.52
N GLY A 172 -8.31 6.39 -4.73
CA GLY A 172 -8.25 7.44 -5.74
C GLY A 172 -9.63 7.96 -6.19
N GLU A 173 -10.66 7.12 -6.16
CA GLU A 173 -12.05 7.57 -6.43
C GLU A 173 -12.67 8.29 -5.22
N LEU A 174 -12.39 7.81 -4.00
CA LEU A 174 -12.93 8.42 -2.78
C LEU A 174 -12.42 9.84 -2.57
N VAL A 175 -11.10 10.05 -2.70
CA VAL A 175 -10.47 11.36 -2.45
C VAL A 175 -10.89 12.47 -3.43
N LYS A 176 -11.53 12.12 -4.56
CA LYS A 176 -12.12 13.08 -5.50
C LYS A 176 -13.40 13.72 -4.98
N SER A 177 -14.08 13.06 -4.06
CA SER A 177 -15.41 13.46 -3.60
C SER A 177 -15.44 13.86 -2.13
N PHE A 178 -14.53 13.31 -1.31
CA PHE A 178 -14.56 13.47 0.14
C PHE A 178 -13.19 13.84 0.70
N GLU A 179 -13.22 14.70 1.73
CA GLU A 179 -12.01 15.15 2.42
C GLU A 179 -11.92 14.58 3.85
N LEU A 180 -12.08 13.25 3.97
CA LEU A 180 -12.11 12.51 5.24
C LEU A 180 -11.05 11.39 5.30
N PRO A 181 -9.75 11.68 5.12
CA PRO A 181 -8.72 10.63 5.08
C PRO A 181 -8.58 9.84 6.39
N ILE A 182 -8.73 10.48 7.55
CA ILE A 182 -8.61 9.80 8.85
C ILE A 182 -9.84 8.93 9.11
N THR A 183 -11.04 9.42 8.76
CA THR A 183 -12.28 8.64 8.85
C THR A 183 -12.22 7.38 8.01
N VAL A 184 -11.72 7.48 6.77
CA VAL A 184 -11.55 6.32 5.89
C VAL A 184 -10.49 5.37 6.46
N GLY A 185 -9.40 5.91 7.01
CA GLY A 185 -8.41 5.15 7.76
C GLY A 185 -9.03 4.34 8.91
N LEU A 186 -9.88 4.97 9.72
CA LEU A 186 -10.62 4.32 10.80
C LEU A 186 -11.55 3.22 10.30
N VAL A 187 -12.35 3.51 9.26
CA VAL A 187 -13.31 2.52 8.72
C VAL A 187 -12.58 1.29 8.20
N GLN A 188 -11.52 1.47 7.41
CA GLN A 188 -10.79 0.34 6.84
C GLN A 188 -10.07 -0.47 7.91
N THR A 189 -9.40 0.17 8.89
CA THR A 189 -8.71 -0.55 9.99
C THR A 189 -9.71 -1.33 10.85
N PHE A 190 -10.89 -0.76 11.11
CA PHE A 190 -11.96 -1.44 11.83
C PHE A 190 -12.45 -2.68 11.08
N ILE A 191 -12.72 -2.57 9.77
CA ILE A 191 -13.18 -3.68 8.94
C ILE A 191 -12.13 -4.80 8.92
N VAL A 192 -10.87 -4.47 8.67
CA VAL A 192 -9.78 -5.46 8.66
C VAL A 192 -9.67 -6.16 10.01
N SER A 193 -9.69 -5.40 11.10
CA SER A 193 -9.58 -5.95 12.45
C SER A 193 -10.73 -6.91 12.76
N VAL A 194 -11.97 -6.48 12.56
CA VAL A 194 -13.15 -7.30 12.88
C VAL A 194 -13.17 -8.57 12.04
N LEU A 195 -12.98 -8.49 10.74
CA LEU A 195 -13.00 -9.66 9.86
C LEU A 195 -11.85 -10.62 10.15
N SER A 196 -10.65 -10.12 10.41
CA SER A 196 -9.51 -10.97 10.77
C SER A 196 -9.74 -11.67 12.11
N LEU A 197 -10.21 -10.96 13.14
CA LEU A 197 -10.49 -11.57 14.44
C LEU A 197 -11.65 -12.59 14.36
N LEU A 198 -12.68 -12.32 13.58
CA LEU A 198 -13.75 -13.29 13.38
C LEU A 198 -13.25 -14.59 12.75
N ILE A 199 -12.36 -14.51 11.74
CA ILE A 199 -11.77 -15.72 11.15
C ILE A 199 -10.83 -16.39 12.14
N SER A 200 -9.99 -15.63 12.84
CA SER A 200 -9.07 -16.15 13.85
C SER A 200 -9.79 -17.00 14.91
N LEU A 201 -10.98 -16.59 15.37
CA LEU A 201 -11.80 -17.36 16.31
C LEU A 201 -12.19 -18.78 15.83
N TYR A 202 -12.21 -19.00 14.50
CA TYR A 202 -12.59 -20.29 13.92
C TYR A 202 -11.40 -21.15 13.51
N VAL A 203 -10.25 -20.53 13.16
CA VAL A 203 -9.14 -21.25 12.52
C VAL A 203 -7.83 -21.21 13.33
N GLU A 204 -7.77 -20.41 14.40
CA GLU A 204 -6.56 -20.23 15.22
C GLU A 204 -6.85 -20.36 16.71
N GLU A 205 -5.85 -20.76 17.49
CA GLU A 205 -5.92 -20.75 18.96
C GLU A 205 -5.52 -19.37 19.48
N ILE A 206 -6.49 -18.64 20.01
CA ILE A 206 -6.25 -17.32 20.58
C ILE A 206 -5.73 -17.47 22.02
N ASN A 207 -4.49 -17.04 22.23
CA ASN A 207 -3.86 -17.01 23.54
C ASN A 207 -3.31 -15.61 23.83
N ILE A 208 -3.82 -14.97 24.88
CA ILE A 208 -3.46 -13.60 25.25
C ILE A 208 -1.97 -13.50 25.60
N GLN A 209 -1.38 -14.49 26.24
CA GLN A 209 0.05 -14.46 26.60
C GLN A 209 0.93 -14.52 25.34
N LYS A 210 0.55 -15.32 24.34
CA LYS A 210 1.23 -15.37 23.03
C LYS A 210 1.05 -14.06 22.25
N ILE A 211 -0.11 -13.41 22.31
CA ILE A 211 -0.32 -12.09 21.72
C ILE A 211 0.58 -11.05 22.40
N LEU A 212 0.70 -11.10 23.72
CA LEU A 212 1.56 -10.17 24.47
C LEU A 212 3.05 -10.41 24.24
N SER A 213 3.49 -11.62 23.84
CA SER A 213 4.88 -11.85 23.44
C SER A 213 5.24 -11.08 22.16
N GLU A 214 4.29 -10.93 21.22
CA GLU A 214 4.46 -10.21 19.95
C GLU A 214 4.09 -8.72 20.04
N LYS A 215 4.06 -8.14 21.22
CA LYS A 215 3.55 -6.77 21.48
C LYS A 215 4.30 -5.68 20.71
N TYR A 216 5.60 -5.83 20.49
CA TYR A 216 6.41 -4.81 19.80
C TYR A 216 6.13 -4.79 18.31
N GLU A 217 6.04 -5.97 17.70
CA GLU A 217 5.67 -6.19 16.29
C GLU A 217 4.25 -5.70 16.05
N ILE A 218 3.31 -6.05 16.94
CA ILE A 218 1.92 -5.61 16.90
C ILE A 218 1.80 -4.09 17.03
N LEU A 219 2.50 -3.48 17.98
CA LEU A 219 2.48 -2.03 18.16
C LEU A 219 3.08 -1.30 16.97
N TYR A 220 4.25 -1.74 16.49
CA TYR A 220 4.89 -1.15 15.33
C TYR A 220 4.01 -1.28 14.09
N ALA A 221 3.61 -2.50 13.74
CA ALA A 221 2.78 -2.76 12.58
C ALA A 221 1.37 -2.16 12.71
N GLY A 222 0.81 -2.10 13.92
CA GLY A 222 -0.51 -1.54 14.18
C GLY A 222 -0.53 -0.02 14.09
N VAL A 223 0.29 0.66 14.88
CA VAL A 223 0.29 2.13 14.95
C VAL A 223 0.82 2.73 13.64
N LEU A 224 2.02 2.32 13.22
CA LEU A 224 2.67 2.97 12.08
C LEU A 224 2.11 2.47 10.75
N SER A 225 2.05 1.16 10.52
CA SER A 225 1.63 0.60 9.25
C SER A 225 0.10 0.55 9.11
N GLY A 226 -0.60 -0.09 10.04
CA GLY A 226 -2.06 -0.21 10.02
C GLY A 226 -2.79 1.12 10.21
N GLY A 227 -2.26 2.00 11.06
CA GLY A 227 -2.80 3.33 11.32
C GLY A 227 -2.27 4.39 10.36
N PHE A 228 -1.09 4.93 10.67
CA PHE A 228 -0.58 6.14 10.01
C PHE A 228 -0.28 5.97 8.53
N ALA A 229 0.34 4.86 8.08
CA ALA A 229 0.75 4.71 6.69
C ALA A 229 -0.44 4.69 5.74
N PHE A 230 -1.55 4.03 6.08
CA PHE A 230 -2.76 4.04 5.24
C PHE A 230 -3.42 5.43 5.19
N VAL A 231 -3.37 6.21 6.25
CA VAL A 231 -3.83 7.60 6.23
C VAL A 231 -2.92 8.46 5.34
N LEU A 232 -1.60 8.26 5.42
CA LEU A 232 -0.62 8.92 4.53
C LEU A 232 -0.85 8.56 3.06
N GLN A 233 -1.20 7.30 2.77
CA GLN A 233 -1.59 6.85 1.42
C GLN A 233 -2.80 7.64 0.91
N ILE A 234 -3.85 7.78 1.72
CA ILE A 234 -5.06 8.51 1.34
C ILE A 234 -4.73 10.00 1.10
N TYR A 235 -3.89 10.60 1.94
CA TYR A 235 -3.41 11.97 1.74
C TYR A 235 -2.58 12.11 0.46
N ALA A 236 -1.70 11.17 0.16
CA ALA A 236 -0.88 11.17 -1.06
C ALA A 236 -1.77 11.15 -2.31
N GLN A 237 -2.77 10.29 -2.33
CA GLN A 237 -3.66 10.11 -3.48
C GLN A 237 -4.64 11.28 -3.73
N LYS A 238 -4.72 12.28 -2.83
CA LYS A 238 -5.43 13.54 -3.13
C LYS A 238 -4.84 14.28 -4.34
N ASN A 239 -3.54 14.15 -4.59
CA ASN A 239 -2.87 14.84 -5.70
C ASN A 239 -2.11 13.89 -6.64
N ILE A 240 -2.08 12.58 -6.35
CA ILE A 240 -1.40 11.55 -7.14
C ILE A 240 -2.45 10.55 -7.61
N ASN A 241 -2.61 10.42 -8.92
CA ASN A 241 -3.53 9.45 -9.51
C ASN A 241 -3.12 7.99 -9.17
N PRO A 242 -4.06 7.02 -9.20
CA PRO A 242 -3.78 5.63 -8.80
C PRO A 242 -2.58 4.98 -9.50
N ALA A 243 -2.44 5.13 -10.83
CA ALA A 243 -1.35 4.48 -11.56
C ALA A 243 0.05 5.03 -11.20
N PRO A 244 0.31 6.36 -11.18
CA PRO A 244 1.54 6.90 -10.61
C PRO A 244 1.74 6.56 -9.13
N ALA A 245 0.67 6.55 -8.33
CA ALA A 245 0.76 6.19 -6.91
C ALA A 245 1.25 4.75 -6.72
N ALA A 246 0.72 3.81 -7.50
CA ALA A 246 1.15 2.41 -7.47
C ALA A 246 2.66 2.26 -7.74
N ILE A 247 3.20 3.01 -8.73
CA ILE A 247 4.64 2.98 -9.01
C ILE A 247 5.45 3.54 -7.83
N ILE A 248 4.99 4.63 -7.19
CA ILE A 248 5.68 5.17 -6.01
C ILE A 248 5.63 4.17 -4.86
N TYR A 249 4.48 3.53 -4.63
CA TYR A 249 4.33 2.56 -3.54
C TYR A 249 5.21 1.33 -3.72
N SER A 250 5.60 0.94 -4.94
CA SER A 250 6.54 -0.17 -5.15
C SER A 250 7.92 0.05 -4.51
N LEU A 251 8.26 1.29 -4.11
CA LEU A 251 9.45 1.56 -3.29
C LEU A 251 9.41 0.88 -1.92
N GLU A 252 8.25 0.40 -1.48
CA GLU A 252 8.17 -0.44 -0.27
C GLU A 252 9.12 -1.65 -0.37
N GLY A 253 9.24 -2.26 -1.56
CA GLY A 253 10.19 -3.36 -1.81
C GLY A 253 11.64 -2.94 -1.65
N VAL A 254 11.98 -1.71 -2.05
CA VAL A 254 13.32 -1.12 -1.84
C VAL A 254 13.61 -0.96 -0.34
N PHE A 255 12.68 -0.37 0.39
CA PHE A 255 12.83 -0.20 1.83
C PHE A 255 12.83 -1.52 2.59
N ALA A 256 12.05 -2.52 2.13
CA ALA A 256 12.07 -3.88 2.69
C ALA A 256 13.45 -4.53 2.53
N ALA A 257 14.05 -4.44 1.33
CA ALA A 257 15.39 -4.99 1.08
C ALA A 257 16.47 -4.30 1.92
N ILE A 258 16.42 -2.97 2.05
CA ILE A 258 17.34 -2.20 2.88
C ILE A 258 17.16 -2.58 4.36
N ALA A 259 15.94 -2.71 4.85
CA ALA A 259 15.65 -3.12 6.22
C ALA A 259 16.13 -4.55 6.50
N ALA A 260 15.91 -5.48 5.59
CA ALA A 260 16.41 -6.86 5.69
C ALA A 260 17.95 -6.92 5.72
N TRP A 261 18.62 -6.08 4.91
CA TRP A 261 20.07 -5.96 4.95
C TRP A 261 20.57 -5.43 6.30
N LEU A 262 19.98 -4.35 6.83
CA LEU A 262 20.42 -3.70 8.06
C LEU A 262 20.06 -4.49 9.33
N ILE A 263 18.87 -5.11 9.37
CA ILE A 263 18.30 -5.72 10.59
C ILE A 263 18.58 -7.23 10.61
N LEU A 264 18.41 -7.91 9.45
CA LEU A 264 18.57 -9.35 9.33
C LEU A 264 19.95 -9.75 8.79
N SER A 265 20.84 -8.78 8.56
CA SER A 265 22.20 -9.00 8.00
C SER A 265 22.20 -9.76 6.66
N GLN A 266 21.12 -9.63 5.88
CA GLN A 266 21.02 -10.26 4.56
C GLN A 266 21.98 -9.56 3.58
N VAL A 267 22.81 -10.35 2.87
CA VAL A 267 23.77 -9.81 1.92
C VAL A 267 23.07 -9.42 0.62
N LEU A 268 23.21 -8.17 0.22
CA LEU A 268 22.75 -7.70 -1.09
C LEU A 268 23.79 -8.02 -2.16
N ASN A 269 23.42 -8.81 -3.16
CA ASN A 269 24.26 -9.07 -4.32
C ASN A 269 24.08 -7.98 -5.40
N ILE A 270 24.86 -8.07 -6.47
CA ILE A 270 24.83 -7.08 -7.56
C ILE A 270 23.44 -6.98 -8.23
N ASN A 271 22.74 -8.10 -8.37
CA ASN A 271 21.38 -8.13 -8.96
C ASN A 271 20.39 -7.38 -8.08
N ASN A 272 20.50 -7.54 -6.74
CA ASN A 272 19.65 -6.78 -5.81
C ASN A 272 19.89 -5.27 -5.96
N ILE A 273 21.16 -4.83 -6.06
CA ILE A 273 21.52 -3.41 -6.25
C ILE A 273 20.97 -2.88 -7.59
N LEU A 274 21.10 -3.64 -8.67
CA LEU A 274 20.53 -3.29 -9.97
C LEU A 274 19.00 -3.20 -9.90
N GLY A 275 18.35 -4.16 -9.24
CA GLY A 275 16.91 -4.18 -9.02
C GLY A 275 16.41 -2.93 -8.26
N LEU A 276 17.07 -2.60 -7.14
CA LEU A 276 16.81 -1.38 -6.37
C LEU A 276 16.92 -0.13 -7.23
N SER A 277 17.98 -0.05 -8.05
CA SER A 277 18.22 1.08 -8.96
C SER A 277 17.12 1.22 -10.01
N LEU A 278 16.67 0.12 -10.62
CA LEU A 278 15.60 0.13 -11.63
C LEU A 278 14.24 0.54 -11.04
N ILE A 279 13.89 0.06 -9.85
CA ILE A 279 12.67 0.48 -9.15
C ILE A 279 12.73 1.97 -8.85
N HIS A 280 13.86 2.47 -8.36
CA HIS A 280 14.03 3.89 -8.09
C HIS A 280 13.94 4.75 -9.36
N ILE A 281 14.54 4.31 -10.48
CA ILE A 281 14.45 5.01 -11.77
C ILE A 281 13.04 5.00 -12.34
N SER A 282 12.23 3.97 -12.03
CA SER A 282 10.84 3.86 -12.49
C SER A 282 9.92 4.93 -11.92
N GLU A 283 10.34 5.66 -10.86
CA GLU A 283 9.53 6.72 -10.25
C GLU A 283 9.09 7.78 -11.27
N PRO A 284 7.78 8.02 -11.39
CA PRO A 284 7.23 8.94 -12.39
C PRO A 284 7.50 10.42 -12.05
N THR A 285 8.13 10.73 -10.93
CA THR A 285 8.36 12.10 -10.47
C THR A 285 9.20 12.91 -11.44
N ARG A 286 10.23 12.33 -12.06
CA ARG A 286 11.02 12.95 -13.14
C ARG A 286 10.26 12.96 -14.47
N LEU A 287 9.57 11.87 -14.83
CA LEU A 287 8.82 11.76 -16.08
C LEU A 287 7.59 12.68 -16.09
N LEU A 288 6.89 12.84 -14.97
CA LEU A 288 5.80 13.80 -14.81
C LEU A 288 6.29 15.25 -14.89
N SER A 289 7.47 15.57 -14.36
CA SER A 289 8.04 16.91 -14.47
C SER A 289 8.44 17.24 -15.91
N ILE A 290 8.95 16.29 -16.67
CA ILE A 290 9.31 16.43 -18.09
C ILE A 290 8.05 16.60 -18.96
N SER A 291 6.98 15.83 -18.72
CA SER A 291 5.72 15.97 -19.46
C SER A 291 5.01 17.29 -19.16
N TYR A 292 5.11 17.83 -17.94
CA TYR A 292 4.59 19.16 -17.59
C TYR A 292 5.39 20.28 -18.27
N ALA A 293 6.71 20.13 -18.39
CA ALA A 293 7.53 21.08 -19.16
C ALA A 293 7.14 21.08 -20.65
N GLY A 294 6.86 19.90 -21.23
CA GLY A 294 6.35 19.77 -22.61
C GLY A 294 5.00 20.45 -22.83
N VAL A 295 4.04 20.22 -21.93
CA VAL A 295 2.68 20.85 -22.03
C VAL A 295 2.73 22.36 -21.80
N CYS A 296 3.64 22.87 -20.95
CA CYS A 296 3.85 24.32 -20.80
C CYS A 296 4.46 24.95 -22.06
N VAL A 297 5.32 24.25 -22.79
CA VAL A 297 5.93 24.73 -24.04
C VAL A 297 4.87 24.75 -25.17
N GLU A 298 3.99 23.75 -25.26
CA GLU A 298 2.90 23.75 -26.25
C GLU A 298 1.85 24.85 -25.99
N LYS A 299 1.48 25.11 -24.72
CA LYS A 299 0.58 26.23 -24.41
C LYS A 299 1.18 27.61 -24.69
N LYS A 300 2.50 27.79 -24.61
CA LYS A 300 3.17 29.05 -24.99
C LYS A 300 3.27 29.24 -26.51
N LYS A 301 3.27 28.15 -27.31
CA LYS A 301 3.28 28.26 -28.79
C LYS A 301 1.89 28.53 -29.39
N GLY A 302 0.81 28.25 -28.67
CA GLY A 302 -0.57 28.50 -29.11
C GLY A 302 -1.13 29.89 -28.76
N GLY A 303 -0.35 30.78 -28.11
CA GLY A 303 -0.80 32.10 -27.63
C GLY A 303 -0.21 33.30 -28.39
N GLY A 304 0.28 33.13 -29.59
CA GLY A 304 0.84 34.21 -30.39
C GLY A 304 0.27 34.22 -31.82
N GLY A 305 -0.85 34.89 -32.01
CA GLY A 305 -1.40 35.09 -33.37
C GLY A 305 -2.80 35.67 -33.32
N GLY A 306 -2.92 37.01 -33.50
CA GLY A 306 -4.16 37.69 -33.83
C GLY A 306 -4.48 38.81 -32.86
#